data_05c89cd61c3db8671cb82607ed544d12
#
_entry.id   05c89cd61c3db8671cb82607ed544d12
#
_cell.length_a   1.000
_cell.length_b   1.000
_cell.length_c   1.000
_cell.angle_alpha   90.00
_cell.angle_beta   90.00
_cell.angle_gamma   90.00
#
_symmetry.space_group_name_H-M   'P 1'
#
loop_
_entity.id
_entity.type
_entity.pdbx_description
1 polymer ?
#
loop_
_entity_poly.entity_id
_entity_poly.type
_entity_poly.pdbx_seq_one_letter_code
_entity_poly.pdbx_strand_id
1 'polypeptide(L)'
;MDAWLGRMTANHGIIPSFVDLDGRIGGPQHRWWNNAYGWGFSPVNPVTGKREHRNRIPRALVGFGNALLVTGDRKYVDAWRTMIDAVNANARVTAGKKEYPTMYGADGWYGWQAQPWSVGALEVWYWSMRDDDRARIGPDPWLAFLDGKDETYPEASLTRDLETVSKRVAAMRADKTPADKRLADNMLDYNPATTDTLVRLMLGAIPPGREGGLLNARLRYFDPVRKRAGVPEDVAALVSALGDTRTVVTLVNVNPSTARTVVVQAGAYAEHEIESVTVNGRTAPVNGRDVTLQLAPGSGATLTLTMRRYVNQPTVAFPWDR
;
A
#
# COMPACT_ATOMS: atom_id res chain seq x y z
N MET A 1 2.69 -19.27 3.13
CA MET A 1 2.76 -18.67 1.77
C MET A 1 3.51 -19.55 0.78
N ASP A 2 4.49 -20.35 1.17
CA ASP A 2 5.25 -21.22 0.25
C ASP A 2 4.38 -22.18 -0.57
N ALA A 3 3.33 -22.75 0.05
CA ALA A 3 2.36 -23.56 -0.67
C ALA A 3 1.65 -22.80 -1.81
N TRP A 4 1.46 -21.48 -1.65
CA TRP A 4 0.91 -20.65 -2.72
C TRP A 4 1.93 -20.37 -3.82
N LEU A 5 3.22 -20.20 -3.48
CA LEU A 5 4.29 -20.10 -4.47
C LEU A 5 4.35 -21.37 -5.34
N GLY A 6 4.31 -22.55 -4.73
CA GLY A 6 4.27 -23.81 -5.46
C GLY A 6 3.07 -23.94 -6.38
N ARG A 7 1.88 -23.50 -5.90
CA ARG A 7 0.66 -23.50 -6.75
C ARG A 7 0.74 -22.49 -7.90
N MET A 8 1.32 -21.31 -7.69
CA MET A 8 1.55 -20.34 -8.77
C MET A 8 2.50 -20.90 -9.82
N THR A 9 3.60 -21.53 -9.39
CA THR A 9 4.54 -22.18 -10.31
C THR A 9 3.85 -23.27 -11.13
N ALA A 10 3.07 -24.13 -10.47
CA ALA A 10 2.30 -25.19 -11.14
C ALA A 10 1.19 -24.66 -12.06
N ASN A 11 0.76 -23.41 -11.89
CA ASN A 11 -0.24 -22.73 -12.70
C ASN A 11 0.34 -21.59 -13.56
N HIS A 12 1.54 -21.82 -14.11
CA HIS A 12 2.18 -20.90 -15.06
C HIS A 12 2.39 -19.47 -14.56
N GLY A 13 2.69 -19.30 -13.27
CA GLY A 13 2.94 -18.01 -12.62
C GLY A 13 1.69 -17.28 -12.15
N ILE A 14 0.50 -17.83 -12.39
CA ILE A 14 -0.77 -17.21 -12.03
C ILE A 14 -1.33 -17.88 -10.78
N ILE A 15 -1.72 -17.09 -9.78
CA ILE A 15 -2.34 -17.64 -8.57
C ILE A 15 -3.68 -18.30 -8.91
N PRO A 16 -3.89 -19.59 -8.60
CA PRO A 16 -5.17 -20.22 -8.82
C PRO A 16 -6.22 -19.69 -7.84
N SER A 17 -7.39 -19.39 -8.34
CA SER A 17 -8.52 -18.96 -7.52
C SER A 17 -9.32 -20.13 -6.93
N PHE A 18 -9.08 -21.33 -7.44
CA PHE A 18 -9.71 -22.56 -6.92
C PHE A 18 -8.67 -23.61 -6.56
N VAL A 19 -8.63 -23.96 -5.28
CA VAL A 19 -7.84 -25.04 -4.71
C VAL A 19 -8.77 -25.87 -3.86
N ASP A 20 -8.78 -27.19 -4.06
CA ASP A 20 -9.63 -28.12 -3.32
C ASP A 20 -9.07 -28.37 -1.89
N LEU A 21 -9.86 -29.04 -1.06
CA LEU A 21 -9.50 -29.38 0.32
C LEU A 21 -8.24 -30.25 0.43
N ASP A 22 -7.97 -31.07 -0.59
CA ASP A 22 -6.75 -31.87 -0.68
C ASP A 22 -5.52 -31.08 -1.25
N GLY A 23 -5.71 -29.80 -1.53
CA GLY A 23 -4.65 -28.91 -2.04
C GLY A 23 -4.47 -28.93 -3.57
N ARG A 24 -5.25 -29.73 -4.31
CA ARG A 24 -5.19 -29.77 -5.80
C ARG A 24 -5.77 -28.49 -6.41
N ILE A 25 -5.08 -27.98 -7.45
CA ILE A 25 -5.56 -26.86 -8.23
C ILE A 25 -6.75 -27.30 -9.07
N GLY A 26 -7.85 -26.55 -8.97
CA GLY A 26 -9.05 -26.75 -9.77
C GLY A 26 -9.95 -27.90 -9.33
N GLY A 27 -9.59 -28.65 -8.29
CA GLY A 27 -10.36 -29.75 -7.75
C GLY A 27 -10.80 -30.77 -8.80
N PRO A 28 -11.97 -31.43 -8.62
CA PRO A 28 -12.48 -32.42 -9.58
C PRO A 28 -12.77 -31.88 -10.98
N GLN A 29 -12.94 -30.55 -11.11
CA GLN A 29 -13.27 -29.91 -12.38
C GLN A 29 -12.04 -29.46 -13.16
N HIS A 30 -10.85 -29.54 -12.58
CA HIS A 30 -9.58 -29.05 -13.16
C HIS A 30 -9.65 -27.58 -13.65
N ARG A 31 -10.41 -26.73 -12.97
CA ARG A 31 -10.67 -25.34 -13.34
C ARG A 31 -10.08 -24.39 -12.32
N TRP A 32 -8.82 -24.01 -12.48
CA TRP A 32 -8.11 -23.12 -11.57
C TRP A 32 -8.81 -21.76 -11.37
N TRP A 33 -9.69 -21.33 -12.28
CA TRP A 33 -10.41 -20.05 -12.27
C TRP A 33 -11.86 -20.12 -11.78
N ASN A 34 -12.42 -21.29 -11.56
CA ASN A 34 -13.85 -21.51 -11.32
C ASN A 34 -14.20 -21.44 -9.84
N ASN A 35 -14.11 -20.23 -9.26
CA ASN A 35 -14.52 -19.99 -7.89
C ASN A 35 -15.33 -18.70 -7.79
N ALA A 36 -16.21 -18.61 -6.78
CA ALA A 36 -17.06 -17.44 -6.51
C ALA A 36 -16.28 -16.13 -6.31
N TYR A 37 -15.01 -16.19 -5.95
CA TYR A 37 -14.16 -15.05 -5.63
C TYR A 37 -12.89 -14.97 -6.48
N GLY A 38 -12.80 -15.78 -7.53
CA GLY A 38 -11.60 -15.88 -8.35
C GLY A 38 -11.73 -15.25 -9.73
N TRP A 39 -10.70 -15.48 -10.53
CA TRP A 39 -10.67 -15.11 -11.95
C TRP A 39 -11.84 -15.75 -12.69
N GLY A 40 -12.46 -15.00 -13.58
CA GLY A 40 -13.49 -15.49 -14.50
C GLY A 40 -14.84 -15.79 -13.86
N PHE A 41 -14.97 -15.76 -12.54
CA PHE A 41 -16.27 -15.91 -11.93
C PHE A 41 -17.12 -14.65 -12.15
N SER A 42 -18.23 -14.81 -12.81
CA SER A 42 -19.13 -13.71 -13.14
C SER A 42 -20.57 -14.24 -13.07
N PRO A 43 -21.19 -14.27 -11.87
CA PRO A 43 -22.59 -14.66 -11.74
C PRO A 43 -23.46 -13.68 -12.52
N VAL A 44 -24.54 -14.20 -13.06
CA VAL A 44 -25.58 -13.36 -13.66
C VAL A 44 -26.46 -12.83 -12.54
N ASN A 45 -26.57 -11.51 -12.43
CA ASN A 45 -27.49 -10.88 -11.51
C ASN A 45 -28.95 -11.20 -11.93
N PRO A 46 -29.77 -11.84 -11.08
CA PRO A 46 -31.10 -12.29 -11.46
C PRO A 46 -32.08 -11.14 -11.75
N VAL A 47 -31.81 -9.94 -11.24
CA VAL A 47 -32.67 -8.76 -11.43
C VAL A 47 -32.33 -8.04 -12.73
N THR A 48 -31.04 -7.85 -13.00
CA THR A 48 -30.56 -7.06 -14.16
C THR A 48 -30.25 -7.90 -15.38
N GLY A 49 -30.12 -9.24 -15.25
CA GLY A 49 -29.66 -10.14 -16.29
C GLY A 49 -28.22 -9.91 -16.72
N LYS A 50 -27.50 -9.02 -16.03
CA LYS A 50 -26.12 -8.67 -16.37
C LYS A 50 -25.12 -9.53 -15.60
N ARG A 51 -23.99 -9.83 -16.25
CA ARG A 51 -22.87 -10.50 -15.61
C ARG A 51 -22.20 -9.54 -14.61
N GLU A 52 -21.98 -10.00 -13.40
CA GLU A 52 -21.24 -9.26 -12.36
C GLU A 52 -19.76 -9.66 -12.40
N HIS A 53 -18.87 -8.66 -12.40
CA HIS A 53 -17.42 -8.90 -12.32
C HIS A 53 -16.99 -8.97 -10.86
N ARG A 54 -16.62 -10.17 -10.37
CA ARG A 54 -16.17 -10.42 -8.99
C ARG A 54 -14.78 -11.01 -8.97
N ASN A 55 -13.80 -10.31 -9.49
CA ASN A 55 -12.41 -10.72 -9.38
C ASN A 55 -11.85 -10.32 -8.00
N ARG A 56 -11.53 -11.29 -7.16
CA ARG A 56 -10.96 -11.09 -5.81
C ARG A 56 -9.47 -11.47 -5.72
N ILE A 57 -8.84 -11.80 -6.84
CA ILE A 57 -7.41 -12.08 -6.92
C ILE A 57 -6.55 -10.98 -6.26
N PRO A 58 -6.86 -9.68 -6.39
CA PRO A 58 -6.08 -8.62 -5.75
C PRO A 58 -5.89 -8.79 -4.23
N ARG A 59 -6.80 -9.48 -3.56
CA ARG A 59 -6.67 -9.76 -2.12
C ARG A 59 -5.52 -10.71 -1.76
N ALA A 60 -5.10 -11.56 -2.67
CA ALA A 60 -3.99 -12.49 -2.45
C ALA A 60 -2.65 -11.75 -2.25
N LEU A 61 -2.51 -10.57 -2.84
CA LEU A 61 -1.34 -9.69 -2.68
C LEU A 61 -1.03 -9.39 -1.21
N VAL A 62 -2.07 -9.18 -0.38
CA VAL A 62 -1.93 -8.94 1.06
C VAL A 62 -1.15 -10.06 1.74
N GLY A 63 -1.41 -11.32 1.38
CA GLY A 63 -0.69 -12.46 1.94
C GLY A 63 0.80 -12.47 1.60
N PHE A 64 1.16 -12.06 0.38
CA PHE A 64 2.57 -11.97 -0.05
C PHE A 64 3.29 -10.80 0.65
N GLY A 65 2.66 -9.65 0.79
CA GLY A 65 3.19 -8.52 1.54
C GLY A 65 3.42 -8.85 3.01
N ASN A 66 2.48 -9.56 3.64
CA ASN A 66 2.62 -10.01 5.02
C ASN A 66 3.76 -11.03 5.18
N ALA A 67 3.93 -11.94 4.21
CA ALA A 67 5.02 -12.90 4.22
C ALA A 67 6.40 -12.23 4.07
N LEU A 68 6.51 -11.24 3.17
CA LEU A 68 7.72 -10.41 3.06
C LEU A 68 8.02 -9.71 4.38
N LEU A 69 7.02 -9.07 5.00
CA LEU A 69 7.19 -8.34 6.25
C LEU A 69 7.75 -9.24 7.37
N VAL A 70 7.21 -10.45 7.50
CA VAL A 70 7.60 -11.38 8.58
C VAL A 70 8.94 -12.06 8.31
N THR A 71 9.28 -12.34 7.06
CA THR A 71 10.45 -13.17 6.71
C THR A 71 11.62 -12.38 6.12
N GLY A 72 11.37 -11.21 5.55
CA GLY A 72 12.32 -10.46 4.75
C GLY A 72 12.62 -11.09 3.38
N ASP A 73 11.97 -12.20 3.02
CA ASP A 73 12.28 -12.98 1.81
C ASP A 73 11.60 -12.39 0.57
N ARG A 74 12.42 -11.89 -0.34
CA ARG A 74 11.95 -11.22 -1.57
C ARG A 74 11.28 -12.16 -2.58
N LYS A 75 11.36 -13.48 -2.42
CA LYS A 75 10.64 -14.45 -3.28
C LYS A 75 9.14 -14.18 -3.34
N TYR A 76 8.57 -13.60 -2.28
CA TYR A 76 7.15 -13.24 -2.25
C TYR A 76 6.82 -12.03 -3.13
N VAL A 77 7.77 -11.11 -3.29
CA VAL A 77 7.67 -10.00 -4.25
C VAL A 77 7.79 -10.51 -5.68
N ASP A 78 8.79 -11.38 -5.91
CA ASP A 78 9.06 -11.98 -7.22
C ASP A 78 7.86 -12.77 -7.74
N ALA A 79 7.14 -13.46 -6.84
CA ALA A 79 5.94 -14.20 -7.20
C ALA A 79 4.86 -13.29 -7.81
N TRP A 80 4.57 -12.15 -7.17
CA TRP A 80 3.55 -11.25 -7.70
C TRP A 80 4.00 -10.52 -8.97
N ARG A 81 5.28 -10.17 -9.07
CA ARG A 81 5.89 -9.69 -10.32
C ARG A 81 5.68 -10.67 -11.46
N THR A 82 5.98 -11.95 -11.22
CA THR A 82 5.77 -13.04 -12.19
C THR A 82 4.30 -13.13 -12.60
N MET A 83 3.37 -12.94 -11.67
CA MET A 83 1.94 -12.95 -12.00
C MET A 83 1.55 -11.79 -12.93
N ILE A 84 2.04 -10.57 -12.66
CA ILE A 84 1.78 -9.42 -13.55
C ILE A 84 2.31 -9.71 -14.95
N ASP A 85 3.51 -10.24 -15.06
CA ASP A 85 4.14 -10.56 -16.34
C ASP A 85 3.41 -11.71 -17.06
N ALA A 86 3.00 -12.76 -16.33
CA ALA A 86 2.25 -13.90 -16.87
C ALA A 86 0.87 -13.49 -17.43
N VAL A 87 0.15 -12.61 -16.74
CA VAL A 87 -1.12 -12.07 -17.25
C VAL A 87 -0.89 -11.25 -18.52
N ASN A 88 0.08 -10.34 -18.49
CA ASN A 88 0.38 -9.45 -19.61
C ASN A 88 0.99 -10.16 -20.83
N ALA A 89 1.61 -11.33 -20.66
CA ALA A 89 2.09 -12.17 -21.74
C ALA A 89 0.95 -12.66 -22.66
N ASN A 90 -0.31 -12.65 -22.18
CA ASN A 90 -1.49 -13.00 -22.94
C ASN A 90 -2.13 -11.82 -23.69
N ALA A 91 -1.38 -10.73 -23.91
CA ALA A 91 -1.85 -9.61 -24.71
C ALA A 91 -2.15 -10.05 -26.16
N ARG A 92 -3.12 -9.38 -26.79
CA ARG A 92 -3.48 -9.58 -28.21
C ARG A 92 -3.38 -8.28 -28.98
N VAL A 93 -3.38 -8.39 -30.31
CA VAL A 93 -3.51 -7.23 -31.20
C VAL A 93 -4.85 -7.31 -31.92
N THR A 94 -5.71 -6.31 -31.76
CA THR A 94 -7.01 -6.22 -32.42
C THR A 94 -7.08 -4.88 -33.16
N ALA A 95 -7.32 -4.93 -34.47
CA ALA A 95 -7.35 -3.74 -35.32
C ALA A 95 -6.10 -2.83 -35.16
N GLY A 96 -4.92 -3.43 -35.06
CA GLY A 96 -3.64 -2.72 -34.91
C GLY A 96 -3.37 -2.17 -33.50
N LYS A 97 -4.27 -2.39 -32.53
CA LYS A 97 -4.09 -1.96 -31.14
C LYS A 97 -3.80 -3.13 -30.22
N LYS A 98 -2.80 -2.97 -29.35
CA LYS A 98 -2.46 -3.95 -28.32
C LYS A 98 -3.45 -3.85 -27.16
N GLU A 99 -3.99 -5.00 -26.75
CA GLU A 99 -4.93 -5.12 -25.62
C GLU A 99 -4.45 -6.18 -24.65
N TYR A 100 -4.73 -5.98 -23.37
CA TYR A 100 -4.34 -6.86 -22.27
C TYR A 100 -5.58 -7.39 -21.55
N PRO A 101 -5.57 -8.67 -21.14
CA PRO A 101 -6.71 -9.26 -20.46
C PRO A 101 -6.75 -8.87 -18.99
N THR A 102 -7.97 -8.83 -18.41
CA THR A 102 -8.18 -8.62 -16.98
C THR A 102 -8.88 -9.78 -16.28
N MET A 103 -9.44 -10.70 -17.06
CA MET A 103 -10.26 -11.81 -16.57
C MET A 103 -9.94 -13.10 -17.36
N TYR A 104 -10.20 -14.25 -16.71
CA TYR A 104 -10.08 -15.57 -17.34
C TYR A 104 -11.32 -16.42 -17.02
N GLY A 105 -11.80 -17.23 -17.96
CA GLY A 105 -12.98 -18.08 -17.82
C GLY A 105 -12.97 -19.28 -18.74
N ALA A 106 -14.13 -19.90 -18.94
CA ALA A 106 -14.26 -21.10 -19.76
C ALA A 106 -13.81 -20.91 -21.23
N ASP A 107 -13.98 -19.70 -21.75
CA ASP A 107 -13.59 -19.32 -23.11
C ASP A 107 -12.18 -18.68 -23.17
N GLY A 108 -11.38 -18.86 -22.12
CA GLY A 108 -10.04 -18.26 -21.99
C GLY A 108 -10.06 -16.83 -21.47
N TRP A 109 -9.06 -16.05 -21.88
CA TRP A 109 -8.88 -14.66 -21.45
C TRP A 109 -9.94 -13.74 -22.04
N TYR A 110 -10.43 -12.81 -21.20
CA TYR A 110 -11.42 -11.78 -21.60
C TYR A 110 -11.28 -10.51 -20.75
N GLY A 111 -12.16 -9.50 -20.95
CA GLY A 111 -12.07 -8.22 -20.26
C GLY A 111 -10.88 -7.40 -20.77
N TRP A 112 -10.77 -7.26 -22.09
CA TRP A 112 -9.65 -6.62 -22.77
C TRP A 112 -9.60 -5.12 -22.54
N GLN A 113 -8.43 -4.58 -22.27
CA GLN A 113 -8.17 -3.15 -22.07
C GLN A 113 -6.86 -2.74 -22.76
N ALA A 114 -6.74 -1.43 -23.07
CA ALA A 114 -5.55 -0.88 -23.72
C ALA A 114 -4.33 -0.84 -22.81
N GLN A 115 -4.55 -0.68 -21.49
CA GLN A 115 -3.48 -0.61 -20.51
C GLN A 115 -3.09 -2.01 -20.03
N PRO A 116 -1.78 -2.25 -19.76
CA PRO A 116 -1.36 -3.49 -19.13
C PRO A 116 -2.09 -3.76 -17.80
N TRP A 117 -2.29 -5.02 -17.48
CA TRP A 117 -2.75 -5.42 -16.15
C TRP A 117 -1.67 -5.09 -15.12
N SER A 118 -2.00 -4.24 -14.14
CA SER A 118 -1.05 -3.67 -13.19
C SER A 118 -1.51 -3.78 -11.74
N VAL A 119 -2.42 -4.72 -11.45
CA VAL A 119 -2.89 -4.94 -10.09
C VAL A 119 -1.71 -5.35 -9.20
N GLY A 120 -1.47 -4.60 -8.14
CA GLY A 120 -0.36 -4.81 -7.21
C GLY A 120 1.00 -4.30 -7.71
N ALA A 121 1.08 -3.64 -8.86
CA ALA A 121 2.35 -3.10 -9.37
C ALA A 121 2.95 -2.04 -8.45
N LEU A 122 2.10 -1.21 -7.81
CA LEU A 122 2.55 -0.21 -6.83
C LEU A 122 3.18 -0.88 -5.60
N GLU A 123 2.56 -1.92 -5.08
CA GLU A 123 3.06 -2.68 -3.94
C GLU A 123 4.37 -3.40 -4.28
N VAL A 124 4.44 -4.07 -5.44
CA VAL A 124 5.66 -4.74 -5.92
C VAL A 124 6.82 -3.75 -6.01
N TRP A 125 6.60 -2.58 -6.62
CA TRP A 125 7.60 -1.53 -6.67
C TRP A 125 7.98 -1.04 -5.26
N TYR A 126 7.01 -0.76 -4.41
CA TYR A 126 7.25 -0.27 -3.05
C TYR A 126 8.09 -1.26 -2.22
N TRP A 127 7.86 -2.55 -2.40
CA TRP A 127 8.62 -3.59 -1.72
C TRP A 127 10.02 -3.78 -2.32
N SER A 128 10.17 -3.67 -3.63
CA SER A 128 11.44 -3.89 -4.33
C SER A 128 12.28 -2.64 -4.51
N MET A 129 11.65 -1.47 -4.75
CA MET A 129 12.24 -0.21 -5.19
C MET A 129 13.02 -0.32 -6.51
N ARG A 130 12.69 -1.28 -7.37
CA ARG A 130 13.36 -1.50 -8.66
C ARG A 130 12.73 -0.66 -9.76
N ASP A 131 13.55 -0.15 -10.67
CA ASP A 131 13.08 0.67 -11.80
C ASP A 131 12.20 -0.13 -12.77
N ASP A 132 12.49 -1.41 -12.98
CA ASP A 132 11.67 -2.27 -13.83
C ASP A 132 10.28 -2.53 -13.22
N ASP A 133 10.16 -2.60 -11.90
CA ASP A 133 8.85 -2.65 -11.24
C ASP A 133 8.13 -1.30 -11.30
N ARG A 134 8.89 -0.19 -11.18
CA ARG A 134 8.36 1.16 -11.34
C ARG A 134 7.73 1.38 -12.72
N ALA A 135 8.33 0.83 -13.77
CA ALA A 135 7.84 0.92 -15.13
C ALA A 135 6.49 0.21 -15.38
N ARG A 136 6.08 -0.71 -14.50
CA ARG A 136 4.77 -1.38 -14.56
C ARG A 136 3.61 -0.55 -14.04
N ILE A 137 3.92 0.58 -13.35
CA ILE A 137 2.92 1.46 -12.75
C ILE A 137 2.54 2.53 -13.77
N GLY A 138 1.25 2.73 -13.98
CA GLY A 138 0.75 3.86 -14.76
C GLY A 138 1.02 5.21 -14.09
N PRO A 139 0.56 6.32 -14.69
CA PRO A 139 0.69 7.65 -14.08
C PRO A 139 0.08 7.68 -12.68
N ASP A 140 0.87 8.10 -11.70
CA ASP A 140 0.45 8.26 -10.30
C ASP A 140 1.00 9.59 -9.76
N PRO A 141 0.13 10.53 -9.28
CA PRO A 141 0.55 11.84 -8.80
C PRO A 141 1.48 11.80 -7.58
N TRP A 142 1.29 10.83 -6.67
CA TRP A 142 2.18 10.66 -5.52
C TRP A 142 3.59 10.24 -5.96
N LEU A 143 3.68 9.37 -6.94
CA LEU A 143 4.97 8.95 -7.50
C LEU A 143 5.64 10.08 -8.28
N ALA A 144 4.87 10.93 -8.97
CA ALA A 144 5.41 12.14 -9.62
C ALA A 144 5.99 13.11 -8.58
N PHE A 145 5.35 13.26 -7.43
CA PHE A 145 5.87 14.02 -6.30
C PHE A 145 7.17 13.41 -5.75
N LEU A 146 7.22 12.11 -5.50
CA LEU A 146 8.41 11.43 -5.00
C LEU A 146 9.59 11.52 -5.97
N ASP A 147 9.32 11.65 -7.27
CA ASP A 147 10.30 11.88 -8.35
C ASP A 147 10.71 13.35 -8.47
N GLY A 148 10.15 14.27 -7.67
CA GLY A 148 10.39 15.72 -7.75
C GLY A 148 9.76 16.40 -8.98
N LYS A 149 8.76 15.77 -9.62
CA LYS A 149 8.10 16.28 -10.84
C LYS A 149 6.81 17.04 -10.56
N ASP A 150 6.23 16.90 -9.36
CA ASP A 150 5.00 17.58 -8.94
C ASP A 150 5.12 18.04 -7.49
N GLU A 151 5.65 19.20 -7.28
CA GLU A 151 5.82 19.82 -5.95
C GLU A 151 4.47 20.24 -5.33
N THR A 152 3.41 20.36 -6.13
CA THR A 152 2.09 20.83 -5.68
C THR A 152 1.23 19.70 -5.09
N TYR A 153 1.60 18.45 -5.32
CA TYR A 153 0.84 17.28 -4.88
C TYR A 153 0.47 17.28 -3.39
N PRO A 154 1.38 17.59 -2.44
CA PRO A 154 1.05 17.57 -1.01
C PRO A 154 -0.12 18.50 -0.66
N GLU A 155 -0.07 19.76 -1.09
CA GLU A 155 -1.10 20.75 -0.82
C GLU A 155 -2.41 20.38 -1.54
N ALA A 156 -2.35 20.05 -2.81
CA ALA A 156 -3.51 19.69 -3.61
C ALA A 156 -4.23 18.44 -3.07
N SER A 157 -3.48 17.45 -2.59
CA SER A 157 -4.07 16.22 -2.04
C SER A 157 -4.70 16.43 -0.67
N LEU A 158 -4.07 17.22 0.22
CA LEU A 158 -4.64 17.58 1.52
C LEU A 158 -5.89 18.45 1.38
N THR A 159 -5.88 19.40 0.44
CA THR A 159 -7.06 20.23 0.13
C THR A 159 -8.25 19.37 -0.29
N ARG A 160 -8.04 18.41 -1.20
CA ARG A 160 -9.08 17.45 -1.61
C ARG A 160 -9.62 16.60 -0.45
N ASP A 161 -8.73 16.18 0.47
CA ASP A 161 -9.14 15.42 1.65
C ASP A 161 -10.02 16.29 2.56
N LEU A 162 -9.66 17.55 2.82
CA LEU A 162 -10.47 18.50 3.61
C LEU A 162 -11.83 18.78 2.96
N GLU A 163 -11.87 18.97 1.65
CA GLU A 163 -13.13 19.11 0.91
C GLU A 163 -14.00 17.84 1.04
N THR A 164 -13.38 16.67 0.94
CA THR A 164 -14.07 15.38 1.09
C THR A 164 -14.65 15.21 2.48
N VAL A 165 -13.90 15.52 3.53
CA VAL A 165 -14.37 15.50 4.92
C VAL A 165 -15.53 16.48 5.10
N SER A 166 -15.37 17.72 4.63
CA SER A 166 -16.41 18.76 4.73
C SER A 166 -17.71 18.34 4.04
N LYS A 167 -17.61 17.80 2.83
CA LYS A 167 -18.76 17.29 2.06
C LYS A 167 -19.47 16.13 2.78
N ARG A 168 -18.70 15.17 3.32
CA ARG A 168 -19.26 14.02 4.04
C ARG A 168 -19.94 14.46 5.35
N VAL A 169 -19.32 15.37 6.09
CA VAL A 169 -19.92 15.94 7.32
C VAL A 169 -21.21 16.69 7.00
N ALA A 170 -21.24 17.48 5.92
CA ALA A 170 -22.47 18.16 5.50
C ALA A 170 -23.57 17.17 5.12
N ALA A 171 -23.23 16.09 4.40
CA ALA A 171 -24.17 15.03 4.05
C ALA A 171 -24.73 14.32 5.30
N MET A 172 -23.87 13.99 6.28
CA MET A 172 -24.30 13.39 7.55
C MET A 172 -25.26 14.32 8.34
N ARG A 173 -24.99 15.63 8.36
CA ARG A 173 -25.86 16.60 9.04
C ARG A 173 -27.22 16.77 8.34
N ALA A 174 -27.24 16.68 7.02
CA ALA A 174 -28.45 16.80 6.22
C ALA A 174 -29.33 15.54 6.25
N ASP A 175 -28.76 14.41 6.62
CA ASP A 175 -29.43 13.14 6.59
C ASP A 175 -30.50 13.01 7.69
N LYS A 176 -31.73 12.65 7.27
CA LYS A 176 -32.90 12.47 8.13
C LYS A 176 -33.40 11.02 8.13
N THR A 177 -32.64 10.09 7.57
CA THR A 177 -33.04 8.68 7.51
C THR A 177 -33.13 8.11 8.93
N PRO A 178 -34.24 7.48 9.31
CA PRO A 178 -34.38 6.84 10.62
C PRO A 178 -33.33 5.75 10.85
N ALA A 179 -32.87 5.62 12.09
CA ALA A 179 -31.79 4.69 12.45
C ALA A 179 -32.09 3.23 12.12
N ASP A 180 -33.35 2.79 12.24
CA ASP A 180 -33.81 1.43 11.91
C ASP A 180 -33.66 1.10 10.41
N LYS A 181 -33.82 2.10 9.53
CA LYS A 181 -33.61 1.93 8.10
C LYS A 181 -32.15 1.85 7.69
N ARG A 182 -31.24 2.33 8.56
CA ARG A 182 -29.78 2.33 8.30
C ARG A 182 -29.10 1.03 8.64
N LEU A 183 -29.76 0.08 9.28
CA LEU A 183 -29.15 -1.21 9.64
C LEU A 183 -28.62 -2.03 8.45
N ALA A 184 -29.18 -1.76 7.25
CA ALA A 184 -28.75 -2.39 6.00
C ALA A 184 -27.71 -1.57 5.21
N ASP A 185 -27.41 -0.34 5.63
CA ASP A 185 -26.52 0.55 4.92
C ASP A 185 -25.05 0.16 5.15
N ASN A 186 -24.21 0.47 4.17
CA ASN A 186 -22.77 0.36 4.33
C ASN A 186 -22.26 1.51 5.21
N MET A 187 -21.96 1.23 6.46
CA MET A 187 -21.48 2.22 7.44
C MET A 187 -20.22 2.96 6.98
N LEU A 188 -19.42 2.37 6.10
CA LEU A 188 -18.20 3.00 5.58
C LEU A 188 -18.51 4.18 4.65
N ASP A 189 -19.66 4.23 4.04
CA ASP A 189 -20.04 5.31 3.13
C ASP A 189 -20.32 6.64 3.88
N TYR A 190 -20.59 6.53 5.18
CA TYR A 190 -20.85 7.67 6.06
C TYR A 190 -19.64 8.06 6.94
N ASN A 191 -18.53 7.34 6.85
CA ASN A 191 -17.32 7.71 7.56
C ASN A 191 -16.71 8.98 6.96
N PRO A 192 -16.66 10.12 7.69
CA PRO A 192 -16.07 11.35 7.17
C PRO A 192 -14.55 11.28 7.07
N ALA A 193 -13.91 10.41 7.86
CA ALA A 193 -12.46 10.34 7.91
C ALA A 193 -11.85 9.90 6.58
N THR A 194 -10.76 10.54 6.21
CA THR A 194 -9.87 10.12 5.14
C THR A 194 -8.43 10.26 5.63
N THR A 195 -7.62 9.23 5.45
CA THR A 195 -6.25 9.17 5.98
C THR A 195 -5.22 8.81 4.91
N ASP A 196 -5.65 8.48 3.70
CA ASP A 196 -4.77 7.95 2.67
C ASP A 196 -3.67 8.95 2.27
N THR A 197 -4.02 10.24 2.14
CA THR A 197 -3.04 11.29 1.86
C THR A 197 -2.03 11.43 3.00
N LEU A 198 -2.49 11.45 4.26
CA LEU A 198 -1.59 11.55 5.42
C LEU A 198 -0.67 10.33 5.52
N VAL A 199 -1.18 9.13 5.26
CA VAL A 199 -0.39 7.89 5.25
C VAL A 199 0.71 7.98 4.18
N ARG A 200 0.41 8.44 2.97
CA ARG A 200 1.38 8.65 1.89
C ARG A 200 2.41 9.72 2.24
N LEU A 201 1.97 10.88 2.66
CA LEU A 201 2.84 12.05 2.88
C LEU A 201 3.69 11.92 4.13
N MET A 202 3.10 11.51 5.25
CA MET A 202 3.83 11.49 6.52
C MET A 202 4.68 10.23 6.68
N LEU A 203 4.16 9.07 6.27
CA LEU A 203 4.81 7.79 6.53
C LEU A 203 5.59 7.27 5.32
N GLY A 204 5.45 7.89 4.15
CA GLY A 204 5.95 7.32 2.89
C GLY A 204 5.39 5.93 2.67
N ALA A 205 4.07 5.74 2.83
CA ALA A 205 3.43 4.45 2.93
C ALA A 205 2.38 4.23 1.84
N ILE A 206 2.07 2.98 1.58
CA ILE A 206 0.89 2.59 0.81
C ILE A 206 -0.29 2.46 1.78
N PRO A 207 -1.41 3.15 1.56
CA PRO A 207 -2.61 2.97 2.36
C PRO A 207 -3.06 1.51 2.36
N PRO A 208 -3.38 0.91 3.53
CA PRO A 208 -3.70 -0.52 3.64
C PRO A 208 -5.03 -0.91 2.98
N GLY A 209 -5.83 0.07 2.55
CA GLY A 209 -7.12 -0.17 1.91
C GLY A 209 -8.15 -0.82 2.82
N ARG A 210 -9.22 -1.34 2.20
CA ARG A 210 -10.34 -1.98 2.91
C ARG A 210 -10.12 -3.48 3.19
N GLU A 211 -9.06 -4.07 2.66
CA GLU A 211 -8.86 -5.53 2.66
C GLU A 211 -8.15 -6.04 3.93
N GLY A 212 -7.87 -5.17 4.90
CA GLY A 212 -7.22 -5.55 6.15
C GLY A 212 -5.75 -5.90 6.00
N GLY A 213 -5.08 -5.36 4.99
CA GLY A 213 -3.63 -5.49 4.81
C GLY A 213 -2.86 -4.81 5.94
N LEU A 214 -1.66 -5.33 6.25
CA LEU A 214 -0.74 -4.66 7.15
C LEU A 214 -0.28 -3.34 6.53
N LEU A 215 0.00 -2.35 7.37
CA LEU A 215 0.53 -1.07 6.92
C LEU A 215 1.95 -1.26 6.38
N ASN A 216 2.15 -0.96 5.09
CA ASN A 216 3.46 -0.90 4.48
C ASN A 216 3.95 0.54 4.53
N ALA A 217 4.72 0.90 5.56
CA ALA A 217 5.23 2.25 5.76
C ALA A 217 6.75 2.28 5.75
N ARG A 218 7.31 3.37 5.25
CA ARG A 218 8.74 3.60 5.31
C ARG A 218 9.16 4.09 6.69
N LEU A 219 8.35 4.97 7.28
CA LEU A 219 8.57 5.56 8.59
C LEU A 219 7.32 5.46 9.45
N ARG A 220 7.51 5.44 10.76
CA ARG A 220 6.47 5.62 11.76
C ARG A 220 6.99 6.54 12.86
N TYR A 221 6.10 7.31 13.47
CA TYR A 221 6.48 8.29 14.49
C TYR A 221 5.87 7.94 15.82
N PHE A 222 6.56 8.40 16.91
CA PHE A 222 6.05 8.27 18.26
C PHE A 222 6.37 9.55 19.07
N ASP A 223 5.44 9.89 19.94
CA ASP A 223 5.58 10.94 20.93
C ASP A 223 6.06 10.30 22.25
N PRO A 224 7.36 10.37 22.58
CA PRO A 224 7.89 9.72 23.77
C PRO A 224 7.45 10.42 25.08
N VAL A 225 7.07 11.69 25.01
CA VAL A 225 6.62 12.46 26.17
C VAL A 225 5.22 12.01 26.61
N ARG A 226 4.30 11.86 25.62
CA ARG A 226 2.94 11.39 25.88
C ARG A 226 2.79 9.87 25.78
N LYS A 227 3.88 9.14 25.51
CA LYS A 227 3.93 7.68 25.33
C LYS A 227 2.84 7.16 24.37
N ARG A 228 2.76 7.75 23.18
CA ARG A 228 1.76 7.39 22.16
C ARG A 228 2.35 7.30 20.77
N ALA A 229 1.68 6.56 19.88
CA ALA A 229 1.96 6.58 18.46
C ALA A 229 1.52 7.90 17.82
N GLY A 230 2.21 8.27 16.72
CA GLY A 230 2.00 9.50 15.97
C GLY A 230 3.04 10.57 16.30
N VAL A 231 3.06 11.62 15.50
CA VAL A 231 3.91 12.78 15.75
C VAL A 231 3.47 13.51 17.05
N PRO A 232 4.40 14.16 17.77
CA PRO A 232 4.03 15.09 18.83
C PRO A 232 3.11 16.20 18.31
N GLU A 233 2.41 16.84 19.23
CA GLU A 233 1.64 18.05 18.95
C GLU A 233 2.56 19.11 18.31
N ASP A 234 2.05 19.88 17.36
CA ASP A 234 2.78 20.91 16.61
C ASP A 234 3.93 20.37 15.72
N VAL A 235 4.05 19.07 15.53
CA VAL A 235 5.04 18.49 14.62
C VAL A 235 4.35 17.99 13.33
N ALA A 236 4.88 18.43 12.19
CA ALA A 236 4.51 17.94 10.89
C ALA A 236 5.66 17.10 10.29
N ALA A 237 5.29 16.13 9.43
CA ALA A 237 6.23 15.27 8.74
C ALA A 237 5.86 15.16 7.25
N LEU A 238 6.86 15.24 6.36
CA LEU A 238 6.68 15.07 4.92
C LEU A 238 7.78 14.19 4.36
N VAL A 239 7.43 12.99 3.89
CA VAL A 239 8.34 12.11 3.15
C VAL A 239 8.31 12.54 1.69
N SER A 240 9.46 13.02 1.19
CA SER A 240 9.59 13.60 -0.15
C SER A 240 10.38 12.73 -1.13
N ALA A 241 11.07 11.68 -0.67
CA ALA A 241 11.72 10.73 -1.57
C ALA A 241 11.83 9.34 -0.93
N LEU A 242 11.67 8.31 -1.76
CA LEU A 242 11.82 6.91 -1.40
C LEU A 242 12.80 6.22 -2.35
N GLY A 243 13.70 5.42 -1.80
CA GLY A 243 14.62 4.58 -2.55
C GLY A 243 14.86 3.25 -1.84
N ASP A 244 15.66 2.37 -2.40
CA ASP A 244 15.93 1.06 -1.77
C ASP A 244 16.64 1.22 -0.42
N THR A 245 17.67 2.05 -0.39
CA THR A 245 18.49 2.32 0.82
C THR A 245 18.30 3.71 1.39
N ARG A 246 17.42 4.54 0.83
CA ARG A 246 17.30 5.96 1.18
C ARG A 246 15.86 6.39 1.36
N THR A 247 15.62 7.17 2.40
CA THR A 247 14.34 7.88 2.61
C THR A 247 14.64 9.31 3.01
N VAL A 248 13.93 10.28 2.39
CA VAL A 248 14.03 11.70 2.74
C VAL A 248 12.76 12.14 3.42
N VAL A 249 12.89 12.75 4.59
CA VAL A 249 11.77 13.28 5.36
C VAL A 249 12.10 14.67 5.90
N THR A 250 11.15 15.58 5.78
CA THR A 250 11.20 16.90 6.44
C THR A 250 10.31 16.83 7.69
N LEU A 251 10.87 17.22 8.83
CA LEU A 251 10.16 17.38 10.09
C LEU A 251 10.15 18.87 10.48
N VAL A 252 9.00 19.38 10.91
CA VAL A 252 8.84 20.76 11.31
C VAL A 252 8.10 20.82 12.65
N ASN A 253 8.66 21.57 13.63
CA ASN A 253 7.98 21.96 14.84
C ASN A 253 7.43 23.39 14.66
N VAL A 254 6.13 23.51 14.51
CA VAL A 254 5.47 24.82 14.32
C VAL A 254 5.19 25.56 15.63
N ASN A 255 5.50 24.97 16.79
CA ASN A 255 5.36 25.64 18.08
C ASN A 255 6.48 26.70 18.23
N PRO A 256 6.14 27.99 18.45
CA PRO A 256 7.13 29.07 18.48
C PRO A 256 7.99 29.11 19.74
N SER A 257 7.59 28.42 20.82
CA SER A 257 8.22 28.55 22.13
C SER A 257 8.65 27.22 22.76
N THR A 258 8.12 26.10 22.31
CA THR A 258 8.33 24.80 22.96
C THR A 258 9.03 23.82 22.02
N ALA A 259 10.13 23.25 22.48
CA ALA A 259 10.80 22.16 21.75
C ALA A 259 9.94 20.88 21.78
N ARG A 260 10.08 20.06 20.74
CA ARG A 260 9.38 18.78 20.61
C ARG A 260 10.38 17.65 20.41
N THR A 261 10.14 16.53 21.09
CA THR A 261 10.92 15.31 20.89
C THR A 261 10.07 14.31 20.12
N VAL A 262 10.61 13.78 19.04
CA VAL A 262 9.96 12.77 18.20
C VAL A 262 10.87 11.57 18.02
N VAL A 263 10.29 10.37 18.12
CA VAL A 263 10.97 9.12 17.71
C VAL A 263 10.54 8.81 16.29
N VAL A 264 11.52 8.62 15.40
CA VAL A 264 11.33 8.21 14.00
C VAL A 264 11.77 6.77 13.89
N GLN A 265 10.83 5.88 13.65
CA GLN A 265 11.03 4.44 13.49
C GLN A 265 11.11 4.05 12.02
N ALA A 266 11.99 3.13 11.69
CA ALA A 266 12.14 2.55 10.36
C ALA A 266 11.13 1.42 10.15
N GLY A 267 10.13 1.67 9.30
CA GLY A 267 9.04 0.74 9.03
C GLY A 267 7.84 0.90 9.97
N ALA A 268 6.72 0.32 9.57
CA ALA A 268 5.49 0.35 10.37
C ALA A 268 5.62 -0.45 11.68
N TYR A 269 6.42 -1.52 11.64
CA TYR A 269 6.61 -2.49 12.72
C TYR A 269 8.08 -2.65 13.10
N ALA A 270 8.92 -1.63 12.85
CA ALA A 270 10.37 -1.66 13.09
C ALA A 270 11.10 -2.78 12.31
N GLU A 271 10.55 -3.18 11.18
CA GLU A 271 11.11 -4.21 10.30
C GLU A 271 12.33 -3.74 9.51
N HIS A 272 12.58 -2.43 9.47
CA HIS A 272 13.75 -1.84 8.83
C HIS A 272 14.77 -1.40 9.88
N GLU A 273 15.97 -1.05 9.42
CA GLU A 273 17.04 -0.47 10.22
C GLU A 273 17.49 0.85 9.61
N ILE A 274 17.70 1.87 10.45
CA ILE A 274 18.36 3.12 10.07
C ILE A 274 19.86 2.93 10.33
N GLU A 275 20.68 2.95 9.28
CA GLU A 275 22.13 2.89 9.40
C GLU A 275 22.69 4.26 9.82
N SER A 276 22.20 5.32 9.20
CA SER A 276 22.63 6.68 9.50
C SER A 276 21.56 7.72 9.19
N VAL A 277 21.69 8.89 9.80
CA VAL A 277 20.90 10.09 9.52
C VAL A 277 21.83 11.22 9.08
N THR A 278 21.47 11.89 7.97
CA THR A 278 22.17 13.08 7.48
C THR A 278 21.24 14.28 7.57
N VAL A 279 21.72 15.35 8.21
CA VAL A 279 21.05 16.65 8.35
C VAL A 279 22.04 17.75 8.03
N ASN A 280 21.70 18.68 7.16
CA ASN A 280 22.56 19.81 6.77
C ASN A 280 23.98 19.37 6.38
N GLY A 281 24.11 18.27 5.63
CA GLY A 281 25.39 17.72 5.18
C GLY A 281 26.22 16.99 6.26
N ARG A 282 25.73 16.90 7.50
CA ARG A 282 26.39 16.15 8.58
C ARG A 282 25.70 14.81 8.76
N THR A 283 26.48 13.76 8.74
CA THR A 283 26.00 12.37 8.91
C THR A 283 26.39 11.84 10.28
N ALA A 284 25.43 11.23 10.97
CA ALA A 284 25.63 10.51 12.22
C ALA A 284 25.16 9.06 12.09
N PRO A 285 25.92 8.08 12.60
CA PRO A 285 25.49 6.69 12.64
C PRO A 285 24.32 6.52 13.61
N VAL A 286 23.39 5.62 13.28
CA VAL A 286 22.26 5.23 14.14
C VAL A 286 22.36 3.74 14.46
N ASN A 287 22.44 2.88 13.43
CA ASN A 287 22.52 1.43 13.52
C ASN A 287 21.41 0.85 14.41
N GLY A 288 20.18 1.29 14.18
CA GLY A 288 19.04 0.96 15.01
C GLY A 288 17.70 1.01 14.26
N ARG A 289 16.67 0.52 14.94
CA ARG A 289 15.30 0.50 14.42
C ARG A 289 14.61 1.87 14.43
N ASP A 290 15.12 2.77 15.25
CA ASP A 290 14.59 4.13 15.42
C ASP A 290 15.68 5.11 15.83
N VAL A 291 15.37 6.39 15.69
CA VAL A 291 16.18 7.50 16.14
C VAL A 291 15.31 8.53 16.86
N THR A 292 15.78 9.02 18.00
CA THR A 292 15.12 10.10 18.73
C THR A 292 15.71 11.44 18.34
N LEU A 293 14.84 12.39 17.96
CA LEU A 293 15.21 13.72 17.51
C LEU A 293 14.55 14.77 18.39
N GLN A 294 15.28 15.86 18.67
CA GLN A 294 14.73 17.05 19.31
C GLN A 294 14.65 18.19 18.30
N LEU A 295 13.46 18.72 18.12
CA LEU A 295 13.17 19.86 17.26
C LEU A 295 13.03 21.11 18.10
N ALA A 296 13.89 22.12 17.88
CA ALA A 296 13.81 23.39 18.54
C ALA A 296 12.49 24.13 18.21
N PRO A 297 12.06 25.10 19.01
CA PRO A 297 10.88 25.90 18.71
C PRO A 297 10.97 26.57 17.33
N GLY A 298 9.88 26.53 16.56
CA GLY A 298 9.80 27.17 15.24
C GLY A 298 10.81 26.66 14.21
N SER A 299 11.37 25.45 14.42
CA SER A 299 12.42 24.91 13.56
C SER A 299 11.94 23.73 12.71
N GLY A 300 12.67 23.49 11.61
CA GLY A 300 12.48 22.30 10.79
C GLY A 300 13.80 21.80 10.23
N ALA A 301 13.83 20.55 9.83
CA ALA A 301 14.99 19.92 9.21
C ALA A 301 14.57 18.88 8.19
N THR A 302 15.30 18.82 7.08
CA THR A 302 15.21 17.71 6.13
C THR A 302 16.28 16.69 6.47
N LEU A 303 15.84 15.47 6.74
CA LEU A 303 16.68 14.33 7.08
C LEU A 303 16.77 13.39 5.89
N THR A 304 17.97 12.96 5.57
CA THR A 304 18.20 11.80 4.70
C THR A 304 18.56 10.62 5.59
N LEU A 305 17.71 9.59 5.57
CA LEU A 305 17.91 8.35 6.32
C LEU A 305 18.48 7.29 5.37
N THR A 306 19.67 6.76 5.69
CA THR A 306 20.20 5.56 5.03
C THR A 306 19.66 4.35 5.78
N MET A 307 19.08 3.39 5.06
CA MET A 307 18.29 2.30 5.65
C MET A 307 18.59 0.95 5.01
N ARG A 308 18.51 -0.10 5.80
CA ARG A 308 18.34 -1.49 5.35
C ARG A 308 16.90 -1.93 5.58
N ARG A 309 16.27 -2.51 4.56
CA ARG A 309 14.85 -2.86 4.64
C ARG A 309 14.64 -4.34 4.90
N TYR A 310 13.61 -4.68 5.69
CA TYR A 310 13.18 -6.04 6.01
C TYR A 310 14.29 -6.91 6.63
N VAL A 311 15.10 -6.33 7.50
CA VAL A 311 16.23 -7.00 8.17
C VAL A 311 15.93 -7.35 9.61
N ASN A 312 14.86 -6.81 10.18
CA ASN A 312 14.46 -7.06 11.56
C ASN A 312 13.14 -7.84 11.61
N GLN A 313 12.96 -8.64 12.66
CA GLN A 313 11.64 -9.18 12.97
C GLN A 313 10.66 -8.05 13.33
N PRO A 314 9.48 -7.99 12.71
CA PRO A 314 8.49 -6.96 13.00
C PRO A 314 7.98 -7.07 14.45
N THR A 315 7.66 -5.93 15.04
CA THR A 315 7.12 -5.85 16.39
C THR A 315 6.09 -4.74 16.49
N VAL A 316 5.09 -4.93 17.36
CA VAL A 316 4.11 -3.90 17.73
C VAL A 316 4.50 -3.16 19.01
N ALA A 317 5.56 -3.58 19.70
CA ALA A 317 6.05 -2.93 20.90
C ALA A 317 6.48 -1.49 20.59
N PHE A 318 6.21 -0.59 21.51
CA PHE A 318 6.65 0.79 21.39
C PHE A 318 8.19 0.90 21.53
N PRO A 319 8.80 1.98 21.01
CA PRO A 319 10.27 2.15 21.08
C PRO A 319 10.83 2.11 22.51
N TRP A 320 10.07 2.56 23.49
CA TRP A 320 10.48 2.56 24.91
C TRP A 320 10.20 1.26 25.66
N ASP A 321 9.58 0.27 25.02
CA ASP A 321 9.26 -1.04 25.59
C ASP A 321 10.09 -2.17 24.95
N ARG A 322 11.11 -1.81 24.16
CA ARG A 322 11.99 -2.73 23.41
C ARG A 322 13.36 -2.82 24.01
#